data_d2163870a08a1cd704f1dfd651e04e98
#
_entry.id   d2163870a08a1cd704f1dfd651e04e98
#
_cell.length_a   1.000
_cell.length_b   1.000
_cell.length_c   1.000
_cell.angle_alpha   90.00
_cell.angle_beta   90.00
_cell.angle_gamma   90.00
#
_symmetry.space_group_name_H-M   'P 1'
#
loop_
_entity.id
_entity.type
_entity.pdbx_description
1 polymer ?
#
loop_
_entity_poly.entity_id
_entity_poly.type
_entity_poly.pdbx_seq_one_letter_code
_entity_poly.pdbx_strand_id
1 'polypeptide(L)'
;MFLFLVPPDEPKDRWEWLLSCLPEREMNALFQVAYDILKNKDDVDDVIHESLIIGVTKCHQVKDESRVFSWMYSIVRHEALAYHKKFRFHNSALLAKLALYRQPTETSAESRMIKEFDREVLKRALEAVRSPGKEIVKMHLLQGKGFPEISQILNINYNTVRSLYRRALAELERNRKRIENE
;
A
#
# COMPACT_ATOMS: atom_id res chain seq x y z
N MET A 1 30.03 18.78 -27.17
CA MET A 1 29.17 17.99 -28.07
C MET A 1 28.42 17.01 -27.20
N PHE A 2 27.24 17.40 -26.72
CA PHE A 2 26.41 16.53 -25.89
C PHE A 2 25.78 15.50 -26.82
N LEU A 3 26.23 14.26 -26.72
CA LEU A 3 25.51 13.11 -27.27
C LEU A 3 24.21 13.02 -26.49
N PHE A 4 23.08 13.35 -27.09
CA PHE A 4 21.76 13.00 -26.60
C PHE A 4 21.68 11.46 -26.69
N LEU A 5 21.98 10.79 -25.60
CA LEU A 5 21.78 9.36 -25.52
C LEU A 5 20.26 9.09 -25.51
N VAL A 6 19.79 8.50 -26.59
CA VAL A 6 18.44 7.97 -26.68
C VAL A 6 18.36 6.73 -25.78
N PRO A 7 17.26 6.52 -25.04
CA PRO A 7 17.12 5.30 -24.24
C PRO A 7 17.35 4.04 -25.10
N PRO A 8 18.10 3.06 -24.62
CA PRO A 8 18.42 1.84 -25.37
C PRO A 8 17.18 0.99 -25.64
N ASP A 9 17.20 0.21 -26.72
CA ASP A 9 16.10 -0.66 -27.11
C ASP A 9 16.02 -1.91 -26.23
N GLU A 10 17.17 -2.45 -25.79
CA GLU A 10 17.22 -3.65 -24.96
C GLU A 10 16.77 -3.38 -23.51
N PRO A 11 15.91 -4.22 -22.94
CA PRO A 11 15.38 -4.01 -21.58
C PRO A 11 16.44 -3.94 -20.48
N LYS A 12 17.53 -4.71 -20.61
CA LYS A 12 18.63 -4.73 -19.63
C LYS A 12 19.36 -3.39 -19.62
N ASP A 13 19.64 -2.85 -20.80
CA ASP A 13 20.36 -1.60 -20.95
C ASP A 13 19.54 -0.40 -20.48
N ARG A 14 18.20 -0.51 -20.53
CA ARG A 14 17.28 0.52 -20.03
C ARG A 14 17.38 0.73 -18.52
N TRP A 15 17.62 -0.33 -17.75
CA TRP A 15 17.86 -0.21 -16.30
C TRP A 15 19.15 0.54 -16.01
N GLU A 16 20.26 0.15 -16.68
CA GLU A 16 21.54 0.80 -16.52
C GLU A 16 21.48 2.28 -16.94
N TRP A 17 20.82 2.54 -18.07
CA TRP A 17 20.61 3.90 -18.54
C TRP A 17 19.79 4.74 -17.54
N LEU A 18 18.65 4.24 -17.06
CA LEU A 18 17.80 4.98 -16.12
C LEU A 18 18.53 5.28 -14.82
N LEU A 19 19.25 4.30 -14.28
CA LEU A 19 20.02 4.48 -13.05
C LEU A 19 21.21 5.44 -13.24
N SER A 20 21.84 5.45 -14.42
CA SER A 20 22.90 6.42 -14.73
C SER A 20 22.39 7.86 -14.79
N CYS A 21 21.13 8.05 -15.22
CA CYS A 21 20.46 9.35 -15.24
C CYS A 21 19.95 9.81 -13.86
N LEU A 22 20.00 8.96 -12.83
CA LEU A 22 19.49 9.24 -11.48
C LEU A 22 20.60 9.03 -10.44
N PRO A 23 21.56 9.96 -10.32
CA PRO A 23 22.58 9.88 -9.29
C PRO A 23 21.96 9.86 -7.88
N GLU A 24 22.73 9.45 -6.89
CA GLU A 24 22.27 9.24 -5.51
C GLU A 24 21.46 10.43 -4.94
N ARG A 25 21.88 11.65 -5.23
CA ARG A 25 21.16 12.86 -4.79
C ARG A 25 19.75 12.93 -5.34
N GLU A 26 19.56 12.60 -6.61
CA GLU A 26 18.24 12.62 -7.28
C GLU A 26 17.40 11.45 -6.82
N MET A 27 17.98 10.28 -6.66
CA MET A 27 17.31 9.12 -6.10
C MET A 27 16.79 9.41 -4.69
N ASN A 28 17.62 10.01 -3.82
CA ASN A 28 17.21 10.41 -2.48
C ASN A 28 16.06 11.43 -2.49
N ALA A 29 16.03 12.34 -3.46
CA ALA A 29 14.90 13.27 -3.61
C ALA A 29 13.60 12.56 -4.01
N LEU A 30 13.66 11.51 -4.86
CA LEU A 30 12.50 10.69 -5.19
C LEU A 30 11.97 9.94 -3.96
N PHE A 31 12.87 9.36 -3.16
CA PHE A 31 12.51 8.72 -1.89
C PHE A 31 11.84 9.72 -0.93
N GLN A 32 12.37 10.94 -0.84
CA GLN A 32 11.81 11.97 0.04
C GLN A 32 10.38 12.37 -0.39
N VAL A 33 10.13 12.54 -1.68
CA VAL A 33 8.79 12.85 -2.20
C VAL A 33 7.78 11.75 -1.88
N ALA A 34 8.16 10.48 -2.09
CA ALA A 34 7.31 9.36 -1.73
C ALA A 34 7.06 9.31 -0.21
N TYR A 35 8.11 9.55 0.60
CA TYR A 35 8.00 9.57 2.06
C TYR A 35 7.09 10.69 2.57
N ASP A 36 7.14 11.87 1.96
CA ASP A 36 6.29 12.99 2.35
C ASP A 36 4.80 12.70 2.17
N ILE A 37 4.45 11.85 1.19
CA ILE A 37 3.09 11.43 0.92
C ILE A 37 2.67 10.24 1.79
N LEU A 38 3.53 9.21 1.88
CA LEU A 38 3.17 7.92 2.45
C LEU A 38 3.45 7.81 3.96
N LYS A 39 4.46 8.56 4.47
CA LYS A 39 4.90 8.58 5.87
C LYS A 39 5.26 7.18 6.43
N ASN A 40 5.61 6.24 5.56
CA ASN A 40 6.00 4.88 5.92
C ASN A 40 7.10 4.39 4.95
N LYS A 41 8.23 3.95 5.50
CA LYS A 41 9.40 3.56 4.71
C LYS A 41 9.14 2.35 3.81
N ASP A 42 8.48 1.30 4.33
CA ASP A 42 8.21 0.08 3.56
C ASP A 42 7.31 0.39 2.34
N ASP A 43 6.35 1.33 2.51
CA ASP A 43 5.47 1.78 1.43
C ASP A 43 6.21 2.61 0.40
N VAL A 44 7.19 3.39 0.86
CA VAL A 44 8.07 4.17 -0.01
C VAL A 44 8.91 3.23 -0.87
N ASP A 45 9.53 2.22 -0.26
CA ASP A 45 10.35 1.24 -0.98
C ASP A 45 9.52 0.52 -2.07
N ASP A 46 8.29 0.08 -1.73
CA ASP A 46 7.36 -0.56 -2.68
C ASP A 46 7.01 0.40 -3.85
N VAL A 47 6.67 1.65 -3.55
CA VAL A 47 6.28 2.65 -4.57
C VAL A 47 7.46 3.07 -5.43
N ILE A 48 8.64 3.24 -4.86
CA ILE A 48 9.87 3.55 -5.63
C ILE A 48 10.18 2.41 -6.59
N HIS A 49 10.14 1.16 -6.11
CA HIS A 49 10.39 -0.01 -6.94
C HIS A 49 9.43 -0.08 -8.14
N GLU A 50 8.13 0.06 -7.90
CA GLU A 50 7.10 0.08 -8.94
C GLU A 50 7.30 1.25 -9.92
N SER A 51 7.64 2.43 -9.41
CA SER A 51 7.91 3.62 -10.23
C SER A 51 9.13 3.43 -11.13
N LEU A 52 10.19 2.76 -10.66
CA LEU A 52 11.37 2.44 -11.47
C LEU A 52 11.01 1.45 -12.59
N ILE A 53 10.19 0.43 -12.31
CA ILE A 53 9.69 -0.51 -13.34
C ILE A 53 8.90 0.26 -14.42
N ILE A 54 8.03 1.18 -14.01
CA ILE A 54 7.29 2.05 -14.96
C ILE A 54 8.28 2.90 -15.76
N GLY A 55 9.29 3.46 -15.10
CA GLY A 55 10.35 4.26 -15.73
C GLY A 55 11.08 3.49 -16.82
N VAL A 56 11.58 2.31 -16.51
CA VAL A 56 12.26 1.44 -17.50
C VAL A 56 11.35 1.06 -18.66
N THR A 57 10.09 0.75 -18.38
CA THR A 57 9.12 0.36 -19.41
C THR A 57 8.81 1.52 -20.37
N LYS A 58 8.74 2.75 -19.84
CA LYS A 58 8.33 3.94 -20.58
C LYS A 58 9.49 4.88 -20.95
N CYS A 59 10.75 4.50 -20.72
CA CYS A 59 11.93 5.36 -20.96
C CYS A 59 12.01 5.87 -22.41
N HIS A 60 11.50 5.10 -23.39
CA HIS A 60 11.44 5.51 -24.80
C HIS A 60 10.64 6.80 -25.06
N GLN A 61 9.83 7.24 -24.09
CA GLN A 61 9.08 8.50 -24.16
C GLN A 61 9.94 9.72 -23.80
N VAL A 62 11.08 9.50 -23.16
CA VAL A 62 11.99 10.56 -22.74
C VAL A 62 12.95 10.88 -23.90
N LYS A 63 12.86 12.11 -24.42
CA LYS A 63 13.69 12.59 -25.53
C LYS A 63 14.93 13.37 -25.07
N ASP A 64 15.02 13.68 -23.78
CA ASP A 64 16.03 14.55 -23.21
C ASP A 64 16.40 14.04 -21.79
N GLU A 65 17.65 13.58 -21.64
CA GLU A 65 18.17 13.04 -20.37
C GLU A 65 18.09 14.05 -19.23
N SER A 66 18.26 15.34 -19.51
CA SER A 66 18.13 16.39 -18.49
C SER A 66 16.75 16.45 -17.85
N ARG A 67 15.75 15.83 -18.46
CA ARG A 67 14.37 15.76 -17.97
C ARG A 67 14.03 14.45 -17.27
N VAL A 68 14.93 13.47 -17.24
CA VAL A 68 14.68 12.17 -16.62
C VAL A 68 14.26 12.32 -15.15
N PHE A 69 14.97 13.14 -14.39
CA PHE A 69 14.62 13.37 -12.98
C PHE A 69 13.21 13.96 -12.83
N SER A 70 12.88 15.03 -13.54
CA SER A 70 11.55 15.66 -13.42
C SER A 70 10.42 14.75 -13.90
N TRP A 71 10.70 13.91 -14.89
CA TRP A 71 9.77 12.91 -15.38
C TRP A 71 9.58 11.78 -14.35
N MET A 72 10.66 11.22 -13.80
CA MET A 72 10.58 10.23 -12.72
C MET A 72 9.93 10.78 -11.45
N TYR A 73 10.20 12.04 -11.10
CA TYR A 73 9.52 12.74 -10.01
C TYR A 73 7.99 12.72 -10.19
N SER A 74 7.53 12.98 -11.40
CA SER A 74 6.09 12.95 -11.73
C SER A 74 5.50 11.55 -11.60
N ILE A 75 6.22 10.51 -12.03
CA ILE A 75 5.82 9.11 -11.88
C ILE A 75 5.71 8.75 -10.39
N VAL A 76 6.78 8.95 -9.63
CA VAL A 76 6.84 8.62 -8.19
C VAL A 76 5.74 9.34 -7.41
N ARG A 77 5.55 10.63 -7.67
CA ARG A 77 4.48 11.40 -7.01
C ARG A 77 3.09 10.87 -7.35
N HIS A 78 2.85 10.53 -8.61
CA HIS A 78 1.58 9.96 -9.06
C HIS A 78 1.31 8.61 -8.40
N GLU A 79 2.29 7.70 -8.43
CA GLU A 79 2.17 6.37 -7.83
C GLU A 79 2.00 6.46 -6.30
N ALA A 80 2.73 7.33 -5.61
CA ALA A 80 2.57 7.55 -4.19
C ALA A 80 1.16 8.08 -3.82
N LEU A 81 0.61 9.01 -4.60
CA LEU A 81 -0.75 9.52 -4.40
C LEU A 81 -1.81 8.46 -4.70
N ALA A 82 -1.66 7.69 -5.79
CA ALA A 82 -2.56 6.60 -6.15
C ALA A 82 -2.55 5.52 -5.07
N TYR A 83 -1.37 5.14 -4.60
CA TYR A 83 -1.17 4.19 -3.52
C TYR A 83 -1.84 4.67 -2.21
N HIS A 84 -1.59 5.92 -1.81
CA HIS A 84 -2.20 6.53 -0.62
C HIS A 84 -3.73 6.59 -0.73
N LYS A 85 -4.27 6.98 -1.89
CA LYS A 85 -5.71 7.02 -2.15
C LYS A 85 -6.34 5.63 -2.08
N LYS A 86 -5.76 4.65 -2.77
CA LYS A 86 -6.22 3.25 -2.77
C LYS A 86 -6.28 2.69 -1.35
N PHE A 87 -5.25 2.98 -0.54
CA PHE A 87 -5.19 2.54 0.85
C PHE A 87 -6.26 3.20 1.73
N ARG A 88 -6.48 4.51 1.61
CA ARG A 88 -7.52 5.23 2.37
C ARG A 88 -8.93 4.74 2.04
N PHE A 89 -9.25 4.53 0.76
CA PHE A 89 -10.59 4.09 0.35
C PHE A 89 -10.90 2.66 0.82
N HIS A 90 -9.96 1.73 0.66
CA HIS A 90 -10.14 0.36 1.12
C HIS A 90 -10.35 0.28 2.64
N ASN A 91 -9.59 1.08 3.39
CA ASN A 91 -9.68 1.07 4.85
C ASN A 91 -10.95 1.73 5.38
N SER A 92 -11.42 2.83 4.77
CA SER A 92 -12.58 3.54 5.32
C SER A 92 -13.88 2.72 5.24
N ALA A 93 -14.13 2.04 4.13
CA ALA A 93 -15.30 1.19 3.97
C ALA A 93 -15.23 -0.06 4.85
N LEU A 94 -14.05 -0.70 4.92
CA LEU A 94 -13.82 -1.86 5.77
C LEU A 94 -13.87 -1.49 7.26
N LEU A 95 -13.25 -0.36 7.64
CA LEU A 95 -13.27 0.14 9.01
C LEU A 95 -14.67 0.57 9.44
N ALA A 96 -15.48 1.14 8.55
CA ALA A 96 -16.87 1.44 8.82
C ALA A 96 -17.68 0.15 9.10
N LYS A 97 -17.47 -0.91 8.29
CA LYS A 97 -18.09 -2.22 8.52
C LYS A 97 -17.60 -2.87 9.82
N LEU A 98 -16.31 -2.77 10.13
CA LEU A 98 -15.73 -3.27 11.39
C LEU A 98 -16.18 -2.46 12.62
N ALA A 99 -16.43 -1.16 12.47
CA ALA A 99 -16.98 -0.32 13.54
C ALA A 99 -18.43 -0.71 13.89
N LEU A 100 -19.22 -1.14 12.90
CA LEU A 100 -20.56 -1.72 13.12
C LEU A 100 -20.50 -3.04 13.91
N TYR A 101 -19.37 -3.75 13.87
CA TYR A 101 -19.13 -4.94 14.69
C TYR A 101 -19.05 -4.62 16.20
N ARG A 102 -18.74 -3.36 16.54
CA ARG A 102 -18.45 -2.92 17.91
C ARG A 102 -19.69 -2.40 18.66
N GLN A 103 -20.78 -2.05 17.96
CA GLN A 103 -21.97 -1.46 18.59
C GLN A 103 -23.23 -2.31 18.37
N PRO A 104 -23.90 -2.80 19.42
CA PRO A 104 -25.27 -3.30 19.33
C PRO A 104 -26.21 -2.08 19.19
N THR A 105 -26.69 -1.81 17.98
CA THR A 105 -27.76 -0.83 17.77
C THR A 105 -29.10 -1.55 17.65
N GLU A 106 -30.10 -1.06 18.37
CA GLU A 106 -31.50 -1.52 18.25
C GLU A 106 -32.01 -1.29 16.82
N THR A 107 -32.24 -2.37 16.09
CA THR A 107 -32.71 -2.35 14.71
C THR A 107 -33.72 -3.47 14.47
N SER A 108 -34.58 -3.31 13.43
CA SER A 108 -35.58 -4.30 13.04
C SER A 108 -35.00 -5.71 12.87
N ALA A 109 -35.84 -6.76 12.96
CA ALA A 109 -35.44 -8.15 12.83
C ALA A 109 -34.67 -8.43 11.51
N GLU A 110 -35.14 -7.84 10.42
CA GLU A 110 -34.49 -7.96 9.09
C GLU A 110 -33.07 -7.34 9.04
N SER A 111 -32.92 -6.15 9.62
CA SER A 111 -31.61 -5.51 9.78
C SER A 111 -30.68 -6.29 10.69
N ARG A 112 -31.18 -7.07 11.65
CA ARG A 112 -30.38 -7.95 12.49
C ARG A 112 -29.85 -9.14 11.71
N MET A 113 -30.65 -9.76 10.86
CA MET A 113 -30.24 -10.89 10.03
C MET A 113 -29.15 -10.49 9.01
N ILE A 114 -29.30 -9.34 8.35
CA ILE A 114 -28.31 -8.82 7.40
C ILE A 114 -26.98 -8.52 8.14
N LYS A 115 -27.05 -7.90 9.32
CA LYS A 115 -25.87 -7.61 10.13
C LYS A 115 -25.17 -8.89 10.65
N GLU A 116 -25.92 -9.92 10.99
CA GLU A 116 -25.39 -11.19 11.45
C GLU A 116 -24.69 -11.94 10.30
N PHE A 117 -25.26 -11.92 9.09
CA PHE A 117 -24.62 -12.46 7.90
C PHE A 117 -23.30 -11.75 7.59
N ASP A 118 -23.31 -10.41 7.54
CA ASP A 118 -22.11 -9.60 7.34
C ASP A 118 -21.05 -9.87 8.42
N ARG A 119 -21.47 -10.10 9.65
CA ARG A 119 -20.60 -10.41 10.79
C ARG A 119 -19.93 -11.77 10.63
N GLU A 120 -20.66 -12.80 10.22
CA GLU A 120 -20.11 -14.14 10.02
C GLU A 120 -19.14 -14.18 8.82
N VAL A 121 -19.48 -13.51 7.71
CA VAL A 121 -18.60 -13.34 6.55
C VAL A 121 -17.28 -12.68 6.97
N LEU A 122 -17.38 -11.59 7.73
CA LEU A 122 -16.20 -10.84 8.18
C LEU A 122 -15.34 -11.67 9.15
N LYS A 123 -15.95 -12.43 10.05
CA LYS A 123 -15.27 -13.32 10.98
C LYS A 123 -14.51 -14.42 10.23
N ARG A 124 -15.16 -15.11 9.29
CA ARG A 124 -14.52 -16.12 8.43
C ARG A 124 -13.38 -15.52 7.59
N ALA A 125 -13.59 -14.35 7.02
CA ALA A 125 -12.58 -13.64 6.26
C ALA A 125 -11.35 -13.27 7.11
N LEU A 126 -11.57 -12.85 8.37
CA LEU A 126 -10.49 -12.51 9.31
C LEU A 126 -9.72 -13.77 9.76
N GLU A 127 -10.42 -14.88 10.00
CA GLU A 127 -9.76 -16.14 10.37
C GLU A 127 -8.87 -16.69 9.24
N ALA A 128 -9.19 -16.39 7.99
CA ALA A 128 -8.40 -16.75 6.82
C ALA A 128 -7.19 -15.83 6.56
N VAL A 129 -7.03 -14.72 7.31
CA VAL A 129 -5.84 -13.85 7.22
C VAL A 129 -4.66 -14.52 7.89
N ARG A 130 -3.48 -14.43 7.27
CA ARG A 130 -2.24 -15.04 7.81
C ARG A 130 -1.69 -14.27 9.01
N SER A 131 -1.17 -15.01 9.99
CA SER A 131 -0.38 -14.44 11.09
C SER A 131 0.99 -13.95 10.61
N PRO A 132 1.56 -12.88 11.21
CA PRO A 132 1.04 -12.13 12.37
C PRO A 132 0.04 -11.03 12.01
N GLY A 133 -0.31 -10.83 10.73
CA GLY A 133 -1.23 -9.79 10.29
C GLY A 133 -2.61 -9.90 10.93
N LYS A 134 -3.12 -11.13 11.11
CA LYS A 134 -4.39 -11.41 11.78
C LYS A 134 -4.41 -10.90 13.21
N GLU A 135 -3.38 -11.19 13.98
CA GLU A 135 -3.25 -10.74 15.37
C GLU A 135 -3.17 -9.23 15.47
N ILE A 136 -2.42 -8.59 14.57
CA ILE A 136 -2.30 -7.12 14.52
C ILE A 136 -3.67 -6.49 14.23
N VAL A 137 -4.43 -7.04 13.28
CA VAL A 137 -5.79 -6.57 12.96
C VAL A 137 -6.72 -6.74 14.16
N LYS A 138 -6.70 -7.90 14.82
CA LYS A 138 -7.49 -8.17 16.02
C LYS A 138 -7.16 -7.20 17.15
N MET A 139 -5.90 -7.01 17.47
CA MET A 139 -5.44 -6.09 18.52
C MET A 139 -5.85 -4.65 18.23
N HIS A 140 -5.65 -4.19 17.00
CA HIS A 140 -5.95 -2.81 16.65
C HIS A 140 -7.45 -2.53 16.56
N LEU A 141 -8.21 -3.37 15.84
CA LEU A 141 -9.62 -3.10 15.55
C LEU A 141 -10.56 -3.59 16.65
N LEU A 142 -10.30 -4.74 17.25
CA LEU A 142 -11.20 -5.31 18.27
C LEU A 142 -10.82 -4.89 19.69
N GLN A 143 -9.50 -4.80 19.99
CA GLN A 143 -9.03 -4.43 21.33
C GLN A 143 -8.69 -2.94 21.47
N GLY A 144 -8.67 -2.17 20.38
CA GLY A 144 -8.38 -0.73 20.39
C GLY A 144 -6.93 -0.36 20.65
N LYS A 145 -6.00 -1.31 20.53
CA LYS A 145 -4.59 -1.08 20.80
C LYS A 145 -3.93 -0.20 19.73
N GLY A 146 -3.04 0.70 20.16
CA GLY A 146 -2.21 1.49 19.26
C GLY A 146 -1.08 0.67 18.63
N PHE A 147 -0.61 1.05 17.44
CA PHE A 147 0.52 0.35 16.80
C PHE A 147 1.82 0.34 17.64
N PRO A 148 2.16 1.40 18.41
CA PRO A 148 3.31 1.34 19.32
C PRO A 148 3.17 0.24 20.38
N GLU A 149 1.98 0.07 20.95
CA GLU A 149 1.69 -0.97 21.93
C GLU A 149 1.74 -2.37 21.29
N ILE A 150 1.16 -2.54 20.10
CA ILE A 150 1.22 -3.80 19.34
C ILE A 150 2.67 -4.17 19.00
N SER A 151 3.47 -3.19 18.63
CA SER A 151 4.91 -3.35 18.36
C SER A 151 5.65 -3.94 19.57
N GLN A 152 5.36 -3.46 20.75
CA GLN A 152 5.94 -3.97 22.01
C GLN A 152 5.43 -5.38 22.34
N ILE A 153 4.11 -5.62 22.22
CA ILE A 153 3.49 -6.92 22.56
C ILE A 153 4.02 -8.02 21.65
N LEU A 154 4.12 -7.76 20.34
CA LEU A 154 4.56 -8.77 19.37
C LEU A 154 6.08 -8.80 19.19
N ASN A 155 6.81 -7.89 19.83
CA ASN A 155 8.26 -7.69 19.63
C ASN A 155 8.63 -7.52 18.14
N ILE A 156 7.83 -6.75 17.41
CA ILE A 156 8.00 -6.45 15.99
C ILE A 156 8.21 -4.95 15.82
N ASN A 157 9.12 -4.53 14.94
CA ASN A 157 9.35 -3.11 14.67
C ASN A 157 8.05 -2.38 14.29
N TYR A 158 7.89 -1.15 14.77
CA TYR A 158 6.70 -0.32 14.55
C TYR A 158 6.30 -0.19 13.07
N ASN A 159 7.26 0.08 12.19
CA ASN A 159 6.99 0.20 10.75
C ASN A 159 6.55 -1.12 10.15
N THR A 160 7.14 -2.23 10.60
CA THR A 160 6.75 -3.58 10.20
C THR A 160 5.32 -3.90 10.64
N VAL A 161 4.92 -3.52 11.87
CA VAL A 161 3.53 -3.68 12.34
C VAL A 161 2.55 -2.95 11.42
N ARG A 162 2.86 -1.70 11.04
CA ARG A 162 2.02 -0.91 10.11
C ARG A 162 1.92 -1.56 8.73
N SER A 163 3.04 -2.02 8.20
CA SER A 163 3.11 -2.69 6.91
C SER A 163 2.31 -4.01 6.93
N LEU A 164 2.49 -4.83 7.96
CA LEU A 164 1.74 -6.06 8.16
C LEU A 164 0.23 -5.82 8.34
N TYR A 165 -0.15 -4.81 9.12
CA TYR A 165 -1.55 -4.40 9.27
C TYR A 165 -2.20 -4.08 7.93
N ARG A 166 -1.52 -3.28 7.11
CA ARG A 166 -2.01 -2.91 5.79
C ARG A 166 -2.18 -4.11 4.86
N ARG A 167 -1.17 -5.00 4.80
CA ARG A 167 -1.24 -6.24 4.00
C ARG A 167 -2.37 -7.14 4.49
N ALA A 168 -2.55 -7.25 5.80
CA ALA A 168 -3.62 -8.02 6.42
C ALA A 168 -5.01 -7.47 6.09
N LEU A 169 -5.20 -6.14 6.08
CA LEU A 169 -6.46 -5.54 5.64
C LEU A 169 -6.77 -5.80 4.16
N ALA A 170 -5.76 -5.74 3.30
CA ALA A 170 -5.93 -6.07 1.89
C ALA A 170 -6.27 -7.56 1.67
N GLU A 171 -5.68 -8.46 2.48
CA GLU A 171 -5.99 -9.88 2.48
C GLU A 171 -7.39 -10.15 3.01
N LEU A 172 -7.78 -9.52 4.11
CA LEU A 172 -9.12 -9.58 4.69
C LEU A 172 -10.20 -9.19 3.67
N GLU A 173 -10.01 -8.10 2.94
CA GLU A 173 -10.96 -7.64 1.92
C GLU A 173 -11.06 -8.62 0.74
N ARG A 174 -9.95 -9.22 0.31
CA ARG A 174 -9.99 -10.27 -0.73
C ARG A 174 -10.74 -11.51 -0.24
N ASN A 175 -10.48 -11.96 0.98
CA ASN A 175 -11.16 -13.11 1.58
C ASN A 175 -12.66 -12.84 1.73
N ARG A 176 -13.03 -11.63 2.18
CA ARG A 176 -14.43 -11.22 2.31
C ARG A 176 -15.18 -11.33 0.97
N LYS A 177 -14.62 -10.71 -0.09
CA LYS A 177 -15.23 -10.77 -1.43
C LYS A 177 -15.38 -12.20 -1.96
N ARG A 178 -14.41 -13.06 -1.68
CA ARG A 178 -14.47 -14.47 -2.08
C ARG A 178 -15.61 -15.19 -1.36
N ILE A 179 -15.75 -15.00 -0.04
CA ILE A 179 -16.79 -15.63 0.78
C ILE A 179 -18.19 -15.10 0.45
N GLU A 180 -18.32 -13.81 0.11
CA GLU A 180 -19.60 -13.23 -0.33
C GLU A 180 -20.10 -13.78 -1.68
N ASN A 181 -19.19 -14.31 -2.51
CA ASN A 181 -19.51 -14.85 -3.83
C ASN A 181 -19.62 -16.39 -3.85
N GLU A 182 -19.44 -17.07 -2.70
CA GLU A 182 -19.68 -18.51 -2.49
C GLU A 182 -21.14 -18.79 -2.11
#